data_c0c177a61e02596faeab249eb859883f
#
_entry.id   c0c177a61e02596faeab249eb859883f
#
_cell.length_a   1.000
_cell.length_b   1.000
_cell.length_c   1.000
_cell.angle_alpha   90.00
_cell.angle_beta   90.00
_cell.angle_gamma   90.00
#
_symmetry.space_group_name_H-M   'P 1'
#
loop_
_entity.id
_entity.type
_entity.pdbx_description
1 polymer ?
#
loop_
_entity_poly.entity_id
_entity_poly.type
_entity_poly.pdbx_seq_one_letter_code
_entity_poly.pdbx_strand_id
1 'polypeptide(L)'
;MDDTNGSVILNGTINTASRVPTFNFQASIDKFRPHALHLTPNYEDTEISVKVKADFTGGSIDEMNGEINVDSLLFAAPETQYFLDNLKISAIRESENQKRLTIQSNFLQGSIEGDYSYRTLPASVLNIMRRYIPALILPDKKPIETENNF
;
A
#
# COMPACT_ATOMS: atom_id res chain seq x y z
N MET A 1 6.44 4.71 -21.87
CA MET A 1 5.51 4.05 -22.79
C MET A 1 4.19 4.79 -22.62
N ASP A 2 3.83 5.57 -23.63
CA ASP A 2 2.56 6.31 -23.63
C ASP A 2 1.61 5.57 -24.56
N ASP A 3 0.57 5.00 -24.01
CA ASP A 3 -0.51 4.35 -24.73
C ASP A 3 -1.83 5.06 -24.38
N THR A 4 -2.83 4.92 -25.24
CA THR A 4 -4.19 5.44 -25.02
C THR A 4 -4.80 4.89 -23.72
N ASN A 5 -4.27 3.77 -23.20
CA ASN A 5 -4.71 3.08 -21.98
C ASN A 5 -3.90 3.43 -20.73
N GLY A 6 -3.03 4.41 -20.82
CA GLY A 6 -2.26 4.92 -19.69
C GLY A 6 -0.76 4.95 -19.89
N SER A 7 -0.07 5.64 -18.99
CA SER A 7 1.39 5.67 -18.95
C SER A 7 1.91 5.15 -17.61
N VAL A 8 3.02 4.42 -17.64
CA VAL A 8 3.70 3.90 -16.45
C VAL A 8 5.17 4.22 -16.53
N ILE A 9 5.67 4.98 -15.58
CA ILE A 9 7.09 5.29 -15.41
C ILE A 9 7.52 4.71 -14.07
N LEU A 10 8.50 3.82 -14.09
CA LEU A 10 9.09 3.23 -12.90
C LEU A 10 10.60 3.46 -12.93
N ASN A 11 11.12 4.11 -11.90
CA ASN A 11 12.54 4.29 -11.66
C ASN A 11 12.88 3.67 -10.31
N GLY A 12 14.03 3.04 -10.19
CA GLY A 12 14.42 2.46 -8.93
C GLY A 12 15.88 2.04 -8.90
N THR A 13 16.39 1.94 -7.68
CA THR A 13 17.73 1.46 -7.38
C THR A 13 17.65 0.43 -6.28
N ILE A 14 18.34 -0.67 -6.46
CA ILE A 14 18.54 -1.71 -5.45
C ILE A 14 20.04 -1.79 -5.18
N ASN A 15 20.42 -1.58 -3.95
CA ASN A 15 21.81 -1.76 -3.51
C ASN A 15 21.90 -2.97 -2.56
N THR A 16 22.55 -4.01 -3.01
CA THR A 16 22.78 -5.24 -2.25
C THR A 16 24.23 -5.39 -1.80
N ALA A 17 25.08 -4.39 -2.04
CA ALA A 17 26.47 -4.40 -1.62
C ALA A 17 26.65 -4.24 -0.10
N SER A 18 25.67 -3.68 0.57
CA SER A 18 25.64 -3.56 2.03
C SER A 18 25.11 -4.85 2.67
N ARG A 19 25.44 -5.07 3.95
CA ARG A 19 24.91 -6.20 4.72
C ARG A 19 23.37 -6.23 4.76
N VAL A 20 22.77 -5.06 4.76
CA VAL A 20 21.32 -4.88 4.66
C VAL A 20 21.01 -4.22 3.33
N PRO A 21 20.22 -4.85 2.46
CA PRO A 21 19.83 -4.26 1.18
C PRO A 21 19.05 -2.95 1.35
N THR A 22 19.28 -2.03 0.41
CA THR A 22 18.51 -0.78 0.33
C THR A 22 17.76 -0.71 -0.99
N PHE A 23 16.56 -0.18 -0.93
CA PHE A 23 15.63 -0.09 -2.04
C PHE A 23 15.10 1.34 -2.14
N ASN A 24 15.15 1.87 -3.33
CA ASN A 24 14.65 3.20 -3.62
C ASN A 24 13.84 3.11 -4.91
N PHE A 25 12.54 3.41 -4.85
CA PHE A 25 11.64 3.33 -5.98
C PHE A 25 10.81 4.59 -6.12
N GLN A 26 10.58 4.96 -7.36
CA GLN A 26 9.66 6.01 -7.73
C GLN A 26 8.80 5.52 -8.89
N ALA A 27 7.49 5.56 -8.71
CA ALA A 27 6.52 5.21 -9.75
C ALA A 27 5.58 6.39 -10.01
N SER A 28 5.31 6.62 -11.28
CA SER A 28 4.26 7.51 -11.76
C SER A 28 3.40 6.73 -12.75
N ILE A 29 2.16 6.54 -12.40
CA ILE A 29 1.14 5.87 -13.20
C ILE A 29 0.09 6.92 -13.52
N ASP A 30 -0.22 7.10 -14.79
CA ASP A 30 -1.23 8.05 -15.24
C ASP A 30 -2.25 7.34 -16.12
N LYS A 31 -3.54 7.49 -15.79
CA LYS A 31 -4.69 6.99 -16.52
C LYS A 31 -4.63 5.49 -16.85
N PHE A 32 -4.10 4.70 -15.95
CA PHE A 32 -3.99 3.26 -16.12
C PHE A 32 -5.37 2.60 -16.08
N ARG A 33 -5.72 1.85 -17.14
CA ARG A 33 -6.99 1.17 -17.31
C ARG A 33 -6.80 -0.35 -17.26
N PRO A 34 -6.95 -0.98 -16.09
CA PRO A 34 -6.64 -2.41 -15.92
C PRO A 34 -7.53 -3.33 -16.77
N HIS A 35 -8.81 -2.99 -16.97
CA HIS A 35 -9.73 -3.77 -17.79
C HIS A 35 -9.35 -3.67 -19.28
N ALA A 36 -9.04 -2.49 -19.78
CA ALA A 36 -8.64 -2.28 -21.17
C ALA A 36 -7.33 -3.02 -21.53
N LEU A 37 -6.47 -3.26 -20.52
CA LEU A 37 -5.24 -4.05 -20.66
C LEU A 37 -5.44 -5.56 -20.39
N HIS A 38 -6.68 -6.01 -20.21
CA HIS A 38 -7.04 -7.41 -19.93
C HIS A 38 -6.37 -8.00 -18.67
N LEU A 39 -6.00 -7.15 -17.70
CA LEU A 39 -5.40 -7.57 -16.44
C LEU A 39 -6.42 -8.05 -15.41
N THR A 40 -7.67 -7.64 -15.55
CA THR A 40 -8.78 -8.03 -14.69
C THR A 40 -10.10 -7.98 -15.46
N PRO A 41 -11.03 -8.91 -15.21
CA PRO A 41 -12.39 -8.85 -15.77
C PRO A 41 -13.26 -7.81 -15.04
N ASN A 42 -12.83 -7.36 -13.86
CA ASN A 42 -13.52 -6.35 -13.06
C ASN A 42 -13.01 -4.95 -13.41
N TYR A 43 -13.69 -3.94 -12.89
CA TYR A 43 -13.29 -2.53 -13.03
C TYR A 43 -13.35 -2.02 -14.48
N GLU A 44 -14.44 -2.37 -15.21
CA GLU A 44 -14.78 -1.75 -16.48
C GLU A 44 -14.81 -0.21 -16.32
N ASP A 45 -14.28 0.51 -17.30
CA ASP A 45 -14.21 1.97 -17.32
C ASP A 45 -13.54 2.60 -16.06
N THR A 46 -12.69 1.84 -15.38
CA THR A 46 -11.93 2.34 -14.24
C THR A 46 -10.57 2.84 -14.68
N GLU A 47 -10.22 4.01 -14.15
CA GLU A 47 -8.95 4.69 -14.39
C GLU A 47 -8.20 4.92 -13.07
N ILE A 48 -6.93 4.59 -13.05
CA ILE A 48 -6.06 4.73 -11.87
C ILE A 48 -4.88 5.62 -12.22
N SER A 49 -4.69 6.68 -11.45
CA SER A 49 -3.48 7.49 -11.50
C SER A 49 -2.84 7.53 -10.12
N VAL A 50 -1.53 7.28 -10.03
CA VAL A 50 -0.81 7.30 -8.76
C VAL A 50 0.63 7.75 -8.93
N LYS A 51 1.10 8.57 -7.99
CA LYS A 51 2.51 8.91 -7.83
C LYS A 51 2.98 8.46 -6.48
N VAL A 52 3.99 7.62 -6.45
CA VAL A 52 4.53 7.00 -5.24
C VAL A 52 6.04 7.02 -5.23
N LYS A 53 6.61 7.28 -4.05
CA LYS A 53 8.03 7.12 -3.73
C LYS A 53 8.14 6.17 -2.56
N ALA A 54 9.09 5.26 -2.61
CA ALA A 54 9.36 4.29 -1.55
C ALA A 54 10.87 4.17 -1.34
N ASP A 55 11.27 4.41 -0.09
CA ASP A 55 12.65 4.31 0.37
C ASP A 55 12.69 3.39 1.57
N PHE A 56 13.32 2.23 1.46
CA PHE A 56 13.38 1.28 2.55
C PHE A 56 14.64 0.43 2.54
N THR A 57 14.95 -0.12 3.70
CA THR A 57 16.03 -1.06 3.95
C THR A 57 15.46 -2.33 4.58
N GLY A 58 16.04 -3.48 4.33
CA GLY A 58 15.64 -4.74 4.95
C GLY A 58 15.93 -5.95 4.08
N GLY A 59 16.18 -7.09 4.69
CA GLY A 59 16.40 -8.37 4.00
C GLY A 59 15.11 -9.09 3.59
N SER A 60 14.01 -8.73 4.22
CA SER A 60 12.67 -9.25 3.95
C SER A 60 11.61 -8.18 4.21
N ILE A 61 10.37 -8.44 3.77
CA ILE A 61 9.25 -7.51 3.98
C ILE A 61 9.00 -7.26 5.48
N ASP A 62 9.19 -8.26 6.32
CA ASP A 62 8.98 -8.15 7.77
C ASP A 62 10.14 -7.48 8.51
N GLU A 63 11.26 -7.25 7.83
CA GLU A 63 12.42 -6.53 8.35
C GLU A 63 12.55 -5.12 7.78
N MET A 64 11.56 -4.66 7.04
CA MET A 64 11.59 -3.36 6.40
C MET A 64 11.63 -2.22 7.43
N ASN A 65 12.58 -1.30 7.19
CA ASN A 65 12.60 0.04 7.77
C ASN A 65 12.58 1.05 6.63
N GLY A 66 11.70 2.02 6.70
CA GLY A 66 11.65 3.05 5.67
C GLY A 66 10.29 3.70 5.54
N GLU A 67 10.07 4.32 4.41
CA GLU A 67 8.85 5.06 4.17
C GLU A 67 8.34 4.92 2.73
N ILE A 68 7.04 5.04 2.59
CA ILE A 68 6.31 5.14 1.34
C ILE A 68 5.54 6.45 1.37
N ASN A 69 5.76 7.27 0.37
CA ASN A 69 5.06 8.53 0.17
C ASN A 69 4.22 8.43 -1.11
N VAL A 70 2.91 8.53 -0.97
CA VAL A 70 1.97 8.65 -2.09
C VAL A 70 1.62 10.11 -2.23
N ASP A 71 2.18 10.77 -3.25
CA ASP A 71 1.94 12.19 -3.51
C ASP A 71 0.51 12.43 -3.99
N SER A 72 -0.04 11.49 -4.76
CA SER A 72 -1.43 11.52 -5.21
C SER A 72 -1.90 10.13 -5.64
N LEU A 73 -3.14 9.82 -5.36
CA LEU A 73 -3.85 8.66 -5.90
C LEU A 73 -5.24 9.10 -6.35
N LEU A 74 -5.55 8.84 -7.59
CA LEU A 74 -6.88 8.99 -8.17
C LEU A 74 -7.37 7.62 -8.62
N PHE A 75 -8.52 7.22 -8.12
CA PHE A 75 -9.26 6.07 -8.60
C PHE A 75 -10.61 6.57 -9.11
N ALA A 76 -10.81 6.51 -10.41
CA ALA A 76 -12.01 6.96 -11.07
C ALA A 76 -12.74 5.76 -11.70
N ALA A 77 -13.97 5.55 -11.28
CA ALA A 77 -14.92 4.59 -11.84
C ALA A 77 -16.18 5.33 -12.30
N PRO A 78 -17.05 4.74 -13.14
CA PRO A 78 -18.19 5.43 -13.75
C PRO A 78 -19.10 6.17 -12.76
N GLU A 79 -19.31 5.61 -11.59
CA GLU A 79 -20.22 6.17 -10.57
C GLU A 79 -19.50 6.71 -9.32
N THR A 80 -18.17 6.54 -9.24
CA THR A 80 -17.43 6.84 -8.01
C THR A 80 -16.01 7.30 -8.30
N GLN A 81 -15.60 8.36 -7.64
CA GLN A 81 -14.24 8.86 -7.72
C GLN A 81 -13.66 8.99 -6.32
N TYR A 82 -12.50 8.39 -6.11
CA TYR A 82 -11.73 8.52 -4.86
C TYR A 82 -10.43 9.26 -5.16
N PHE A 83 -10.18 10.25 -4.37
CA PHE A 83 -8.95 11.01 -4.41
C PHE A 83 -8.25 10.96 -3.05
N LEU A 84 -6.98 10.62 -3.06
CA LEU A 84 -6.11 10.64 -1.89
C LEU A 84 -4.90 11.50 -2.22
N ASP A 85 -4.61 12.43 -1.33
CA ASP A 85 -3.48 13.32 -1.40
C ASP A 85 -2.60 13.16 -0.15
N ASN A 86 -1.29 13.17 -0.34
CA ASN A 86 -0.31 13.14 0.75
C ASN A 86 -0.49 11.97 1.75
N LEU A 87 -0.45 10.73 1.28
CA LEU A 87 -0.34 9.59 2.19
C LEU A 87 1.14 9.26 2.45
N LYS A 88 1.54 9.34 3.70
CA LYS A 88 2.83 8.86 4.18
C LYS A 88 2.65 7.62 5.05
N ILE A 89 3.37 6.57 4.72
CA ILE A 89 3.46 5.35 5.52
C ILE A 89 4.91 5.19 5.94
N SER A 90 5.16 5.12 7.24
CA SER A 90 6.49 4.95 7.82
C SER A 90 6.55 3.66 8.61
N ALA A 91 7.51 2.82 8.30
CA ALA A 91 7.74 1.54 8.96
C ALA A 91 9.09 1.58 9.68
N ILE A 92 9.08 1.37 10.99
CA ILE A 92 10.27 1.34 11.83
C ILE A 92 10.30 0.04 12.61
N ARG A 93 11.41 -0.68 12.53
CA ARG A 93 11.69 -1.84 13.38
C ARG A 93 12.61 -1.40 14.51
N GLU A 94 12.09 -1.31 15.73
CA GLU A 94 12.84 -0.89 16.92
C GLU A 94 13.65 -2.06 17.50
N SER A 95 13.11 -3.27 17.43
CA SER A 95 13.78 -4.51 17.87
C SER A 95 13.25 -5.73 17.07
N GLU A 96 13.70 -6.93 17.44
CA GLU A 96 13.23 -8.15 16.77
C GLU A 96 11.71 -8.33 16.86
N ASN A 97 11.11 -7.98 18.00
CA ASN A 97 9.70 -8.17 18.32
C ASN A 97 8.95 -6.86 18.48
N GLN A 98 9.50 -5.74 18.02
CA GLN A 98 8.86 -4.44 18.16
C GLN A 98 8.99 -3.61 16.91
N LYS A 99 7.87 -3.38 16.29
CA LYS A 99 7.71 -2.61 15.06
C LYS A 99 6.71 -1.49 15.28
N ARG A 100 6.92 -0.40 14.56
CA ARG A 100 5.98 0.72 14.51
C ARG A 100 5.67 1.03 13.05
N LEU A 101 4.39 1.02 12.71
CA LEU A 101 3.86 1.48 11.44
C LEU A 101 3.07 2.75 11.70
N THR A 102 3.45 3.83 11.07
CA THR A 102 2.74 5.12 11.14
C THR A 102 2.12 5.44 9.80
N ILE A 103 0.86 5.84 9.80
CA ILE A 103 0.12 6.27 8.62
C ILE A 103 -0.31 7.70 8.85
N GLN A 104 -0.01 8.58 7.90
CA GLN A 104 -0.37 10.00 7.93
C GLN A 104 -0.92 10.42 6.57
N SER A 105 -2.08 11.03 6.58
CA SER A 105 -2.70 11.66 5.41
C SER A 105 -3.47 12.91 5.82
N ASN A 106 -4.07 13.59 4.87
CA ASN A 106 -4.91 14.76 5.12
C ASN A 106 -6.21 14.44 5.90
N PHE A 107 -6.64 13.18 5.95
CA PHE A 107 -7.89 12.76 6.63
C PHE A 107 -7.70 11.63 7.64
N LEU A 108 -6.53 10.99 7.69
CA LEU A 108 -6.23 9.87 8.58
C LEU A 108 -4.83 10.00 9.17
N GLN A 109 -4.74 9.86 10.49
CA GLN A 109 -3.47 9.69 11.18
C GLN A 109 -3.60 8.56 12.19
N GLY A 110 -2.63 7.66 12.20
CA GLY A 110 -2.62 6.53 13.11
C GLY A 110 -1.25 5.87 13.21
N SER A 111 -1.04 5.11 14.28
CA SER A 111 0.12 4.25 14.44
C SER A 111 -0.29 2.88 14.98
N ILE A 112 0.45 1.86 14.58
CA ILE A 112 0.33 0.50 15.07
C ILE A 112 1.69 0.11 15.59
N GLU A 113 1.75 -0.31 16.86
CA GLU A 113 2.98 -0.74 17.51
C GLU A 113 2.80 -2.16 18.06
N GLY A 114 3.81 -2.99 17.94
CA GLY A 114 3.80 -4.35 18.46
C GLY A 114 4.58 -5.35 17.63
N ASP A 115 4.33 -6.62 17.90
CA ASP A 115 4.86 -7.75 17.14
C ASP A 115 3.83 -8.20 16.10
N TYR A 116 4.08 -7.85 14.84
CA TYR A 116 3.23 -8.20 13.71
C TYR A 116 4.04 -8.40 12.44
N SER A 117 3.46 -9.14 11.50
CA SER A 117 3.99 -9.28 10.15
C SER A 117 3.33 -8.27 9.21
N TYR A 118 4.13 -7.53 8.46
CA TYR A 118 3.60 -6.64 7.41
C TYR A 118 2.82 -7.39 6.33
N ARG A 119 3.14 -8.67 6.13
CA ARG A 119 2.44 -9.53 5.17
C ARG A 119 0.99 -9.80 5.57
N THR A 120 0.74 -10.00 6.85
CA THR A 120 -0.60 -10.34 7.38
C THR A 120 -1.34 -9.13 7.95
N LEU A 121 -0.65 -8.00 8.15
CA LEU A 121 -1.21 -6.77 8.73
C LEU A 121 -2.49 -6.28 8.01
N PRO A 122 -2.55 -6.22 6.66
CA PRO A 122 -3.79 -5.79 5.99
C PRO A 122 -4.99 -6.66 6.31
N ALA A 123 -4.79 -7.97 6.39
CA ALA A 123 -5.85 -8.92 6.75
C ALA A 123 -6.29 -8.73 8.21
N SER A 124 -5.35 -8.51 9.13
CA SER A 124 -5.63 -8.24 10.54
C SER A 124 -6.45 -6.96 10.70
N VAL A 125 -6.06 -5.89 10.03
CA VAL A 125 -6.79 -4.61 10.05
C VAL A 125 -8.20 -4.79 9.49
N LEU A 126 -8.36 -5.49 8.37
CA LEU A 126 -9.68 -5.81 7.81
C LEU A 126 -10.55 -6.63 8.76
N ASN A 127 -9.97 -7.59 9.48
CA ASN A 127 -10.70 -8.39 10.48
C ASN A 127 -11.18 -7.52 11.66
N ILE A 128 -10.33 -6.60 12.13
CA ILE A 128 -10.71 -5.62 13.16
C ILE A 128 -11.84 -4.73 12.66
N MET A 129 -11.70 -4.15 11.46
CA MET A 129 -12.73 -3.30 10.86
C MET A 129 -14.07 -4.02 10.70
N ARG A 130 -14.06 -5.29 10.27
CA ARG A 130 -15.29 -6.11 10.18
C ARG A 130 -15.98 -6.27 11.53
N ARG A 131 -15.21 -6.36 12.60
CA ARG A 131 -15.75 -6.52 13.95
C ARG A 131 -16.37 -5.23 14.49
N TYR A 132 -15.75 -4.09 14.23
CA TYR A 132 -16.15 -2.80 14.82
C TYR A 132 -16.97 -1.92 13.88
N ILE A 133 -16.82 -2.07 12.58
CA ILE A 133 -17.52 -1.27 11.56
C ILE A 133 -18.04 -2.18 10.43
N PRO A 134 -18.93 -3.13 10.74
CA PRO A 134 -19.40 -4.12 9.76
C PRO A 134 -20.09 -3.51 8.54
N ALA A 135 -20.63 -2.29 8.66
CA ALA A 135 -21.32 -1.60 7.56
C ALA A 135 -20.38 -1.12 6.42
N LEU A 136 -19.07 -1.00 6.68
CA LEU A 136 -18.09 -0.57 5.67
C LEU A 136 -17.50 -1.72 4.86
N ILE A 137 -17.70 -2.97 5.27
CA ILE A 137 -17.05 -4.13 4.66
C ILE A 137 -18.10 -5.18 4.33
N LEU A 138 -18.22 -5.54 3.05
CA LEU A 138 -19.16 -6.56 2.58
C LEU A 138 -18.98 -7.90 3.30
N PRO A 139 -20.09 -8.59 3.68
CA PRO A 139 -20.07 -9.73 4.61
C PRO A 139 -19.51 -11.06 4.06
N ASP A 140 -19.07 -11.13 2.83
CA ASP A 140 -18.90 -12.40 2.10
C ASP A 140 -17.52 -13.08 2.17
N LYS A 141 -16.63 -12.71 3.09
CA LYS A 141 -15.38 -13.46 3.24
C LYS A 141 -15.15 -13.91 4.68
N LYS A 142 -14.84 -15.21 4.84
CA LYS A 142 -14.42 -15.81 6.12
C LYS A 142 -13.26 -15.00 6.73
N PRO A 143 -13.19 -14.92 8.07
CA PRO A 143 -12.05 -14.31 8.75
C PRO A 143 -10.74 -14.94 8.28
N ILE A 144 -9.74 -14.12 8.01
CA ILE A 144 -8.40 -14.61 7.71
C ILE A 144 -7.68 -14.78 9.04
N GLU A 145 -7.18 -15.99 9.31
CA GLU A 145 -6.38 -16.25 10.51
C GLU A 145 -5.06 -15.46 10.42
N THR A 146 -4.74 -14.72 11.47
CA THR A 146 -3.51 -13.93 11.57
C THR A 146 -2.89 -14.09 12.95
N GLU A 147 -1.57 -14.15 13.02
CA GLU A 147 -0.79 -14.31 14.26
C GLU A 147 -0.24 -12.95 14.78
N ASN A 148 -0.90 -11.84 14.46
CA ASN A 148 -0.42 -10.53 14.87
C ASN A 148 -0.89 -10.16 16.28
N ASN A 149 0.03 -9.63 17.11
CA ASN A 149 -0.22 -9.02 18.41
C ASN A 149 0.04 -7.52 18.34
N PHE A 150 -0.95 -6.73 18.67
CA PHE A 150 -0.93 -5.28 18.66
C PHE A 150 -0.96 -4.73 20.09
#